data_3c7b308f6331f1018dc9847bef4427df
#
_entry.id   3c7b308f6331f1018dc9847bef4427df
#
_cell.length_a   1.000
_cell.length_b   1.000
_cell.length_c   1.000
_cell.angle_alpha   90.00
_cell.angle_beta   90.00
_cell.angle_gamma   90.00
#
_symmetry.space_group_name_H-M   'P 1'
#
loop_
_entity.id
_entity.type
_entity.pdbx_description
1 polymer ?
#
loop_
_entity_poly.entity_id
_entity_poly.type
_entity_poly.pdbx_seq_one_letter_code
_entity_poly.pdbx_strand_id
1 'polypeptide(L)'
;MMKKLSLPPCDLGEGPLWHEETQEFVFADITKGRLFAAAPSGEVQLLLQTDWQLGAFLFDTAGNLILFTEQGVFALPYGGTPTDCRLLWEIPMQAGERFNDAICDPAGRMLAGTKTAENRNGSLWLFDKNLQPMRLLQGLQISNGMGFAEHGTVFYHTDSGQRTIYRYHYNAAQGTFADPRAFFTLQTPDNAVPDGMTVDKRGQVWTACWGGNCLRCLNTDGQETAKISRPATQVSSLTFGGPDLQKILITSAACGCPGADEGGIWILDAPCPGVAEYRAVL
;
A
#
# COMPACT_ATOMS: atom_id res chain seq x y z
N MET A 1 1.22 16.26 16.43
CA MET A 1 -0.22 16.66 16.39
C MET A 1 -0.85 16.02 15.16
N MET A 2 -2.10 15.51 15.22
CA MET A 2 -2.78 14.93 14.05
C MET A 2 -3.57 16.02 13.31
N LYS A 3 -3.45 16.04 11.98
CA LYS A 3 -4.16 16.97 11.10
C LYS A 3 -4.94 16.17 10.06
N LYS A 4 -6.26 16.40 9.95
CA LYS A 4 -7.08 15.91 8.83
C LYS A 4 -6.86 16.82 7.62
N LEU A 5 -6.64 16.23 6.46
CA LEU A 5 -6.49 16.97 5.21
C LEU A 5 -7.84 17.50 4.72
N SER A 6 -7.82 18.65 4.05
CA SER A 6 -9.03 19.27 3.51
C SER A 6 -9.24 18.82 2.05
N LEU A 7 -9.97 17.72 1.89
CA LEU A 7 -10.40 17.19 0.59
C LEU A 7 -11.75 16.47 0.76
N PRO A 8 -12.51 16.24 -0.34
CA PRO A 8 -13.67 15.37 -0.29
C PRO A 8 -13.29 13.96 0.21
N PRO A 9 -14.18 13.28 0.95
CA PRO A 9 -13.89 11.91 1.39
C PRO A 9 -13.50 11.01 0.22
N CYS A 10 -12.45 10.21 0.41
CA CYS A 10 -12.08 9.16 -0.53
C CYS A 10 -13.07 8.00 -0.41
N ASP A 11 -13.59 7.53 -1.53
CA ASP A 11 -14.43 6.34 -1.53
C ASP A 11 -13.61 5.11 -1.06
N LEU A 12 -12.39 4.98 -1.59
CA LEU A 12 -11.42 3.98 -1.15
C LEU A 12 -10.00 4.60 -1.19
N GLY A 13 -9.67 5.38 -0.15
CA GLY A 13 -8.34 5.98 0.00
C GLY A 13 -7.33 4.89 0.34
N GLU A 14 -6.20 4.79 -0.42
CA GLU A 14 -5.26 3.66 -0.33
C GLU A 14 -3.85 3.99 -0.80
N GLY A 15 -2.93 3.03 -0.53
CA GLY A 15 -1.59 2.92 -1.08
C GLY A 15 -0.76 4.20 -0.97
N PRO A 16 -0.69 4.87 0.19
CA PRO A 16 0.07 6.10 0.29
C PRO A 16 1.57 5.83 0.17
N LEU A 17 2.27 6.70 -0.57
CA LEU A 17 3.73 6.68 -0.72
C LEU A 17 4.28 8.10 -0.56
N TRP A 18 5.56 8.21 -0.19
CA TRP A 18 6.30 9.46 -0.14
C TRP A 18 7.09 9.68 -1.42
N HIS A 19 6.87 10.80 -2.10
CA HIS A 19 7.61 11.21 -3.28
C HIS A 19 8.75 12.16 -2.87
N GLU A 20 9.97 11.67 -2.89
CA GLU A 20 11.13 12.41 -2.38
C GLU A 20 11.47 13.65 -3.20
N GLU A 21 11.29 13.60 -4.52
CA GLU A 21 11.64 14.68 -5.43
C GLU A 21 10.75 15.91 -5.24
N THR A 22 9.44 15.73 -5.05
CA THR A 22 8.50 16.83 -4.82
C THR A 22 8.22 17.10 -3.35
N GLN A 23 8.73 16.24 -2.45
CA GLN A 23 8.48 16.32 -1.01
C GLN A 23 6.98 16.29 -0.66
N GLU A 24 6.24 15.37 -1.30
CA GLU A 24 4.80 15.20 -1.15
C GLU A 24 4.44 13.75 -0.84
N PHE A 25 3.39 13.55 -0.09
CA PHE A 25 2.71 12.27 -0.04
C PHE A 25 1.83 12.12 -1.28
N VAL A 26 1.82 10.95 -1.89
CA VAL A 26 0.88 10.60 -2.96
C VAL A 26 0.02 9.44 -2.47
N PHE A 27 -1.28 9.45 -2.75
CA PHE A 27 -2.21 8.39 -2.37
C PHE A 27 -3.33 8.25 -3.40
N ALA A 28 -3.91 7.07 -3.49
CA ALA A 28 -4.99 6.76 -4.41
C ALA A 28 -6.37 6.89 -3.73
N ASP A 29 -7.38 7.21 -4.54
CA ASP A 29 -8.78 6.85 -4.32
C ASP A 29 -9.14 5.84 -5.41
N ILE A 30 -8.97 4.56 -5.07
CA ILE A 30 -8.95 3.44 -6.03
C ILE A 30 -10.18 3.43 -6.92
N THR A 31 -11.37 3.41 -6.31
CA THR A 31 -12.64 3.24 -7.03
C THR A 31 -13.03 4.44 -7.87
N LYS A 32 -12.46 5.61 -7.56
CA LYS A 32 -12.68 6.84 -8.31
C LYS A 32 -11.59 7.12 -9.34
N GLY A 33 -10.57 6.26 -9.44
CA GLY A 33 -9.47 6.44 -10.39
C GLY A 33 -8.68 7.73 -10.16
N ARG A 34 -8.47 8.13 -8.90
CA ARG A 34 -7.80 9.39 -8.55
C ARG A 34 -6.49 9.16 -7.82
N LEU A 35 -5.48 9.96 -8.16
CA LEU A 35 -4.31 10.16 -7.32
C LEU A 35 -4.31 11.59 -6.80
N PHE A 36 -3.95 11.75 -5.54
CA PHE A 36 -3.77 13.03 -4.90
C PHE A 36 -2.32 13.16 -4.44
N ALA A 37 -1.78 14.37 -4.52
CA ALA A 37 -0.54 14.74 -3.84
C ALA A 37 -0.86 15.67 -2.67
N ALA A 38 -0.16 15.46 -1.54
CA ALA A 38 -0.35 16.23 -0.32
C ALA A 38 0.99 16.65 0.28
N ALA A 39 1.21 17.94 0.42
CA ALA A 39 2.37 18.46 1.15
C ALA A 39 2.27 18.13 2.64
N PRO A 40 3.38 17.99 3.38
CA PRO A 40 3.38 17.83 4.83
C PRO A 40 2.68 18.97 5.58
N SER A 41 2.57 20.15 4.97
CA SER A 41 1.77 21.29 5.45
C SER A 41 0.27 21.00 5.43
N GLY A 42 -0.18 20.02 4.63
CA GLY A 42 -1.56 19.61 4.44
C GLY A 42 -2.27 20.27 3.26
N GLU A 43 -1.56 20.94 2.38
CA GLU A 43 -2.06 21.35 1.07
C GLU A 43 -2.22 20.11 0.19
N VAL A 44 -3.36 19.97 -0.51
CA VAL A 44 -3.70 18.80 -1.32
C VAL A 44 -4.05 19.25 -2.73
N GLN A 45 -3.54 18.50 -3.72
CA GLN A 45 -3.88 18.68 -5.13
C GLN A 45 -4.28 17.36 -5.77
N LEU A 46 -5.16 17.41 -6.75
CA LEU A 46 -5.47 16.29 -7.63
C LEU A 46 -4.33 16.14 -8.64
N LEU A 47 -3.63 14.99 -8.59
CA LEU A 47 -2.49 14.71 -9.47
C LEU A 47 -2.93 13.99 -10.76
N LEU A 48 -3.87 13.06 -10.65
CA LEU A 48 -4.38 12.27 -11.79
C LEU A 48 -5.84 11.93 -11.58
N GLN A 49 -6.61 11.94 -12.68
CA GLN A 49 -7.98 11.41 -12.77
C GLN A 49 -8.08 10.50 -13.98
N THR A 50 -8.54 9.28 -13.77
CA THR A 50 -8.78 8.27 -14.80
C THR A 50 -10.22 7.77 -14.77
N ASP A 51 -10.65 7.08 -15.82
CA ASP A 51 -11.93 6.38 -15.89
C ASP A 51 -11.79 4.90 -15.40
N TRP A 52 -10.60 4.48 -15.03
CA TRP A 52 -10.28 3.13 -14.55
C TRP A 52 -9.93 3.15 -13.06
N GLN A 53 -10.07 1.99 -12.41
CA GLN A 53 -9.64 1.84 -11.02
C GLN A 53 -8.11 1.79 -10.94
N LEU A 54 -7.56 2.53 -9.98
CA LEU A 54 -6.12 2.55 -9.67
C LEU A 54 -5.87 1.65 -8.47
N GLY A 55 -5.66 0.35 -8.69
CA GLY A 55 -5.53 -0.65 -7.63
C GLY A 55 -4.32 -0.42 -6.72
N ALA A 56 -3.20 0.00 -7.30
CA ALA A 56 -1.99 0.42 -6.60
C ALA A 56 -1.14 1.31 -7.52
N PHE A 57 -0.14 1.96 -6.97
CA PHE A 57 0.90 2.64 -7.74
C PHE A 57 2.25 2.54 -7.01
N LEU A 58 3.33 2.73 -7.76
CA LEU A 58 4.70 2.79 -7.25
C LEU A 58 5.44 3.93 -7.96
N PHE A 59 6.63 4.28 -7.45
CA PHE A 59 7.55 5.17 -8.16
C PHE A 59 8.70 4.40 -8.76
N ASP A 60 9.15 4.80 -9.97
CA ASP A 60 10.42 4.36 -10.51
C ASP A 60 11.60 5.17 -9.94
N THR A 61 12.81 4.80 -10.30
CA THR A 61 14.03 5.49 -9.84
C THR A 61 14.18 6.92 -10.36
N ALA A 62 13.38 7.34 -11.33
CA ALA A 62 13.32 8.70 -11.86
C ALA A 62 12.15 9.51 -11.25
N GLY A 63 11.37 8.91 -10.33
CA GLY A 63 10.20 9.53 -9.70
C GLY A 63 8.93 9.49 -10.55
N ASN A 64 8.91 8.77 -11.67
CA ASN A 64 7.69 8.56 -12.43
C ASN A 64 6.78 7.52 -11.77
N LEU A 65 5.50 7.56 -12.13
CA LEU A 65 4.47 6.65 -11.63
C LEU A 65 4.46 5.34 -12.41
N ILE A 66 4.27 4.25 -11.69
CA ILE A 66 3.87 2.95 -12.25
C ILE A 66 2.50 2.63 -11.67
N LEU A 67 1.51 2.50 -12.54
CA LEU A 67 0.10 2.35 -12.18
C LEU A 67 -0.32 0.88 -12.38
N PHE A 68 -0.87 0.27 -11.35
CA PHE A 68 -1.47 -1.06 -11.39
C PHE A 68 -3.00 -0.91 -11.46
N THR A 69 -3.55 -1.26 -12.60
CA THR A 69 -4.96 -1.03 -12.93
C THR A 69 -5.65 -2.32 -13.33
N GLU A 70 -6.96 -2.28 -13.49
CA GLU A 70 -7.73 -3.41 -14.04
C GLU A 70 -7.41 -3.70 -15.52
N GLN A 71 -6.76 -2.77 -16.22
CA GLN A 71 -6.39 -2.91 -17.65
C GLN A 71 -4.94 -3.38 -17.85
N GLY A 72 -4.12 -3.40 -16.79
CA GLY A 72 -2.70 -3.75 -16.86
C GLY A 72 -1.83 -2.85 -16.01
N VAL A 73 -0.54 -2.89 -16.27
CA VAL A 73 0.48 -2.08 -15.59
C VAL A 73 1.03 -1.04 -16.55
N PHE A 74 1.00 0.23 -16.15
CA PHE A 74 1.39 1.36 -16.99
C PHE A 74 2.48 2.21 -16.33
N ALA A 75 3.38 2.77 -17.13
CA ALA A 75 4.25 3.86 -16.73
C ALA A 75 3.62 5.20 -17.11
N LEU A 76 3.73 6.19 -16.22
CA LEU A 76 3.24 7.55 -16.42
C LEU A 76 4.27 8.55 -15.87
N PRO A 77 4.73 9.54 -16.62
CA PRO A 77 5.52 10.65 -16.08
C PRO A 77 4.80 11.32 -14.90
N TYR A 78 5.53 11.68 -13.86
CA TYR A 78 4.92 12.40 -12.73
C TYR A 78 4.33 13.73 -13.21
N GLY A 79 3.06 14.00 -12.86
CA GLY A 79 2.31 15.15 -13.37
C GLY A 79 1.81 15.02 -14.81
N GLY A 80 1.98 13.85 -15.43
CA GLY A 80 1.39 13.53 -16.74
C GLY A 80 -0.12 13.31 -16.69
N THR A 81 -0.72 13.14 -17.85
CA THR A 81 -2.15 12.90 -18.05
C THR A 81 -2.42 11.44 -18.45
N PRO A 82 -3.65 10.93 -18.39
CA PRO A 82 -3.96 9.55 -18.81
C PRO A 82 -3.50 9.21 -20.25
N THR A 83 -3.41 10.21 -21.12
CA THR A 83 -2.93 10.02 -22.51
C THR A 83 -1.43 9.77 -22.60
N ASP A 84 -0.68 10.08 -21.56
CA ASP A 84 0.76 9.86 -21.49
C ASP A 84 1.11 8.47 -20.92
N CYS A 85 0.11 7.68 -20.55
CA CYS A 85 0.29 6.32 -20.05
C CYS A 85 0.87 5.41 -21.12
N ARG A 86 1.97 4.72 -20.77
CA ARG A 86 2.60 3.70 -21.62
C ARG A 86 2.41 2.32 -20.97
N LEU A 87 1.73 1.43 -21.66
CA LEU A 87 1.55 0.04 -21.21
C LEU A 87 2.92 -0.64 -21.07
N LEU A 88 3.15 -1.24 -19.88
CA LEU A 88 4.32 -2.06 -19.59
C LEU A 88 3.99 -3.55 -19.70
N TRP A 89 2.91 -3.97 -19.04
CA TRP A 89 2.45 -5.37 -19.05
C TRP A 89 0.93 -5.44 -19.08
N GLU A 90 0.43 -6.29 -19.93
CA GLU A 90 -0.96 -6.71 -19.94
C GLU A 90 -1.10 -7.95 -19.06
N ILE A 91 -2.00 -7.91 -18.09
CA ILE A 91 -2.25 -9.01 -17.16
C ILE A 91 -3.68 -9.51 -17.35
N PRO A 92 -3.86 -10.78 -17.66
CA PRO A 92 -5.20 -11.35 -17.82
C PRO A 92 -5.87 -11.44 -16.45
N MET A 93 -6.71 -10.44 -16.12
CA MET A 93 -7.51 -10.40 -14.92
C MET A 93 -8.78 -11.22 -15.09
N GLN A 94 -9.18 -11.94 -14.05
CA GLN A 94 -10.48 -12.58 -14.00
C GLN A 94 -11.60 -11.54 -13.77
N ALA A 95 -12.84 -11.88 -14.07
CA ALA A 95 -13.96 -10.97 -13.81
C ALA A 95 -14.01 -10.59 -12.32
N GLY A 96 -13.97 -9.29 -12.04
CA GLY A 96 -13.94 -8.75 -10.68
C GLY A 96 -12.59 -8.84 -9.95
N GLU A 97 -11.53 -9.32 -10.62
CA GLU A 97 -10.16 -9.25 -10.11
C GLU A 97 -9.58 -7.86 -10.40
N ARG A 98 -8.82 -7.33 -9.45
CA ARG A 98 -8.00 -6.12 -9.63
C ARG A 98 -6.75 -6.18 -8.77
N PHE A 99 -5.76 -5.40 -9.13
CA PHE A 99 -4.67 -5.10 -8.20
C PHE A 99 -5.20 -4.38 -6.95
N ASN A 100 -4.54 -4.57 -5.82
CA ASN A 100 -4.99 -4.06 -4.53
C ASN A 100 -3.89 -3.34 -3.76
N ASP A 101 -2.67 -3.86 -3.73
CA ASP A 101 -1.51 -3.25 -3.11
C ASP A 101 -0.23 -3.63 -3.86
N ALA A 102 0.83 -2.82 -3.76
CA ALA A 102 2.10 -3.08 -4.42
C ALA A 102 3.28 -2.52 -3.62
N ILE A 103 4.46 -3.13 -3.79
CA ILE A 103 5.72 -2.69 -3.20
C ILE A 103 6.88 -2.99 -4.16
N CYS A 104 7.96 -2.20 -4.09
CA CYS A 104 9.23 -2.56 -4.73
C CYS A 104 10.10 -3.38 -3.79
N ASP A 105 10.84 -4.33 -4.36
CA ASP A 105 11.88 -5.05 -3.64
C ASP A 105 13.22 -4.31 -3.66
N PRO A 106 14.23 -4.76 -2.86
CA PRO A 106 15.55 -4.12 -2.81
C PRO A 106 16.31 -4.08 -4.14
N ALA A 107 15.94 -4.92 -5.12
CA ALA A 107 16.53 -4.94 -6.46
C ALA A 107 15.75 -4.12 -7.48
N GLY A 108 14.67 -3.46 -7.07
CA GLY A 108 13.81 -2.64 -7.93
C GLY A 108 12.78 -3.41 -8.74
N ARG A 109 12.54 -4.68 -8.42
CA ARG A 109 11.40 -5.43 -8.97
C ARG A 109 10.14 -5.05 -8.18
N MET A 110 8.99 -5.18 -8.81
CA MET A 110 7.72 -4.84 -8.20
C MET A 110 6.96 -6.10 -7.82
N LEU A 111 6.44 -6.14 -6.60
CA LEU A 111 5.46 -7.12 -6.16
C LEU A 111 4.11 -6.44 -6.11
N ALA A 112 3.09 -7.04 -6.73
CA ALA A 112 1.74 -6.51 -6.71
C ALA A 112 0.72 -7.62 -6.42
N GLY A 113 -0.11 -7.37 -5.43
CA GLY A 113 -1.14 -8.26 -4.98
C GLY A 113 -2.49 -7.98 -5.64
N THR A 114 -3.28 -9.01 -5.85
CA THR A 114 -4.63 -8.89 -6.35
C THR A 114 -5.66 -9.33 -5.33
N LYS A 115 -6.88 -8.85 -5.51
CA LYS A 115 -8.09 -9.36 -4.86
C LYS A 115 -9.15 -9.67 -5.90
N THR A 116 -10.05 -10.60 -5.59
CA THR A 116 -11.22 -10.93 -6.41
C THR A 116 -12.52 -10.61 -5.67
N ALA A 117 -13.62 -10.43 -6.42
CA ALA A 117 -14.94 -10.22 -5.83
C ALA A 117 -15.45 -11.48 -5.11
N GLU A 118 -15.09 -12.65 -5.63
CA GLU A 118 -15.45 -13.95 -5.07
C GLU A 118 -14.21 -14.63 -4.46
N ASN A 119 -14.27 -14.90 -3.19
CA ASN A 119 -13.24 -15.41 -2.30
C ASN A 119 -12.21 -16.38 -2.88
N ARG A 120 -10.91 -16.11 -2.61
CA ARG A 120 -9.75 -17.01 -2.65
C ARG A 120 -9.08 -17.25 -4.02
N ASN A 121 -9.18 -16.32 -4.94
CA ASN A 121 -8.41 -16.39 -6.19
C ASN A 121 -7.41 -15.22 -6.38
N GLY A 122 -7.19 -14.42 -5.34
CA GLY A 122 -6.15 -13.40 -5.35
C GLY A 122 -4.77 -14.02 -5.48
N SER A 123 -3.85 -13.24 -6.00
CA SER A 123 -2.47 -13.66 -6.30
C SER A 123 -1.48 -12.58 -5.87
N LEU A 124 -0.25 -12.97 -5.67
CA LEU A 124 0.89 -12.05 -5.59
C LEU A 124 1.76 -12.26 -6.82
N TRP A 125 1.99 -11.20 -7.57
CA TRP A 125 2.76 -11.17 -8.80
C TRP A 125 4.11 -10.49 -8.58
N LEU A 126 5.12 -10.94 -9.31
CA LEU A 126 6.42 -10.30 -9.47
C LEU A 126 6.55 -9.75 -10.88
N PHE A 127 6.97 -8.51 -10.99
CA PHE A 127 7.30 -7.81 -12.23
C PHE A 127 8.78 -7.44 -12.24
N ASP A 128 9.49 -7.93 -13.21
CA ASP A 128 10.90 -7.61 -13.46
C ASP A 128 11.02 -7.13 -14.92
N LYS A 129 11.77 -6.07 -15.16
CA LYS A 129 11.92 -5.48 -16.52
C LYS A 129 12.43 -6.45 -17.58
N ASN A 130 13.15 -7.48 -17.16
CA ASN A 130 13.78 -8.46 -18.05
C ASN A 130 12.97 -9.74 -18.21
N LEU A 131 11.86 -9.89 -17.46
CA LEU A 131 11.08 -11.13 -17.39
C LEU A 131 9.60 -10.86 -17.67
N GLN A 132 8.90 -11.91 -18.07
CA GLN A 132 7.44 -11.89 -18.04
C GLN A 132 6.96 -11.91 -16.61
N PRO A 133 5.82 -11.26 -16.31
CA PRO A 133 5.23 -11.28 -14.97
C PRO A 133 5.06 -12.70 -14.43
N MET A 134 5.50 -12.93 -13.22
CA MET A 134 5.44 -14.25 -12.56
C MET A 134 4.49 -14.21 -11.37
N ARG A 135 3.67 -15.23 -11.25
CA ARG A 135 2.78 -15.41 -10.11
C ARG A 135 3.53 -16.15 -9.00
N LEU A 136 3.79 -15.47 -7.88
CA LEU A 136 4.53 -16.03 -6.75
C LEU A 136 3.62 -16.74 -5.74
N LEU A 137 2.43 -16.21 -5.47
CA LEU A 137 1.40 -16.82 -4.60
C LEU A 137 0.06 -16.86 -5.32
N GLN A 138 -0.76 -17.81 -4.94
CA GLN A 138 -2.13 -18.02 -5.42
C GLN A 138 -3.04 -18.40 -4.26
N GLY A 139 -4.35 -18.23 -4.46
CA GLY A 139 -5.36 -18.63 -3.46
C GLY A 139 -5.44 -17.68 -2.27
N LEU A 140 -4.94 -16.45 -2.43
CA LEU A 140 -5.09 -15.39 -1.44
C LEU A 140 -6.54 -14.91 -1.40
N GLN A 141 -7.02 -14.54 -0.22
CA GLN A 141 -8.34 -13.93 -0.15
C GLN A 141 -8.29 -12.47 -0.59
N ILE A 142 -7.41 -11.67 0.06
CA ILE A 142 -7.15 -10.29 -0.30
C ILE A 142 -5.67 -10.05 -0.04
N SER A 143 -4.86 -10.01 -1.10
CA SER A 143 -3.47 -9.58 -0.99
C SER A 143 -3.43 -8.10 -0.66
N ASN A 144 -2.78 -7.77 0.43
CA ASN A 144 -2.76 -6.42 0.99
C ASN A 144 -1.37 -6.08 1.52
N GLY A 145 -1.25 -5.18 2.46
CA GLY A 145 -0.04 -4.58 2.99
C GLY A 145 1.21 -5.43 2.89
N MET A 146 2.27 -4.84 2.38
CA MET A 146 3.59 -5.46 2.20
C MET A 146 4.67 -4.59 2.82
N GLY A 147 5.78 -5.21 3.25
CA GLY A 147 6.90 -4.48 3.80
C GLY A 147 8.19 -5.28 3.78
N PHE A 148 9.31 -4.59 3.65
CA PHE A 148 10.63 -5.19 3.76
C PHE A 148 11.33 -4.72 5.03
N ALA A 149 12.01 -5.64 5.71
CA ALA A 149 12.84 -5.38 6.88
C ALA A 149 14.22 -6.04 6.74
N GLU A 150 15.08 -5.81 7.75
CA GLU A 150 16.40 -6.41 7.84
C GLU A 150 17.21 -6.26 6.53
N HIS A 151 17.26 -5.04 6.00
CA HIS A 151 17.92 -4.72 4.72
C HIS A 151 17.41 -5.55 3.52
N GLY A 152 16.10 -5.86 3.54
CA GLY A 152 15.44 -6.58 2.45
C GLY A 152 15.58 -8.10 2.48
N THR A 153 16.05 -8.68 3.59
CA THR A 153 16.10 -10.14 3.77
C THR A 153 14.84 -10.72 4.39
N VAL A 154 13.97 -9.86 4.93
CA VAL A 154 12.66 -10.23 5.48
C VAL A 154 11.58 -9.53 4.66
N PHE A 155 10.60 -10.29 4.25
CA PHE A 155 9.40 -9.80 3.57
C PHE A 155 8.17 -10.10 4.42
N TYR A 156 7.35 -9.08 4.63
CA TYR A 156 6.04 -9.20 5.25
C TYR A 156 4.96 -9.04 4.20
N HIS A 157 3.90 -9.84 4.30
CA HIS A 157 2.75 -9.80 3.41
C HIS A 157 1.45 -10.10 4.17
N THR A 158 0.44 -9.28 3.96
CA THR A 158 -0.89 -9.43 4.54
C THR A 158 -1.82 -10.22 3.61
N ASP A 159 -2.46 -11.26 4.12
CA ASP A 159 -3.72 -11.76 3.58
C ASP A 159 -4.86 -11.33 4.53
N SER A 160 -5.55 -10.24 4.17
CA SER A 160 -6.60 -9.65 5.02
C SER A 160 -7.75 -10.62 5.24
N GLY A 161 -8.09 -11.44 4.25
CA GLY A 161 -9.14 -12.42 4.38
C GLY A 161 -8.83 -13.53 5.40
N GLN A 162 -7.56 -13.83 5.60
CA GLN A 162 -7.09 -14.71 6.68
C GLN A 162 -6.77 -13.95 7.97
N ARG A 163 -6.93 -12.63 7.98
CA ARG A 163 -6.62 -11.74 9.13
C ARG A 163 -5.17 -11.86 9.59
N THR A 164 -4.25 -12.23 8.67
CA THR A 164 -2.89 -12.64 9.02
C THR A 164 -1.85 -11.89 8.20
N ILE A 165 -0.84 -11.39 8.90
CA ILE A 165 0.42 -10.93 8.31
C ILE A 165 1.38 -12.11 8.38
N TYR A 166 1.95 -12.47 7.23
CA TYR A 166 2.97 -13.50 7.11
C TYR A 166 4.36 -12.87 7.05
N ARG A 167 5.35 -13.57 7.58
CA ARG A 167 6.77 -13.26 7.48
C ARG A 167 7.45 -14.33 6.65
N TYR A 168 8.27 -13.89 5.70
CA TYR A 168 9.05 -14.75 4.82
C TYR A 168 10.53 -14.39 4.92
N HIS A 169 11.41 -15.38 4.68
CA HIS A 169 12.78 -15.09 4.30
C HIS A 169 12.83 -14.71 2.82
N TYR A 170 13.42 -13.56 2.49
CA TYR A 170 13.47 -13.03 1.12
C TYR A 170 14.88 -13.10 0.54
N ASN A 171 14.99 -13.64 -0.66
CA ASN A 171 16.22 -13.63 -1.45
C ASN A 171 16.16 -12.51 -2.50
N ALA A 172 16.72 -11.34 -2.17
CA ALA A 172 16.72 -10.18 -3.04
C ALA A 172 17.50 -10.41 -4.35
N ALA A 173 18.49 -11.32 -4.40
CA ALA A 173 19.20 -11.61 -5.64
C ALA A 173 18.33 -12.36 -6.65
N GLN A 174 17.42 -13.21 -6.17
CA GLN A 174 16.58 -14.05 -7.02
C GLN A 174 15.12 -13.56 -7.14
N GLY A 175 14.67 -12.67 -6.26
CA GLY A 175 13.26 -12.25 -6.19
C GLY A 175 12.32 -13.35 -5.68
N THR A 176 12.83 -14.22 -4.81
CA THR A 176 12.07 -15.34 -4.26
C THR A 176 11.96 -15.26 -2.75
N PHE A 177 10.95 -15.87 -2.20
CA PHE A 177 10.80 -15.97 -0.76
C PHE A 177 10.47 -17.41 -0.34
N ALA A 178 10.83 -17.73 0.91
CA ALA A 178 10.69 -19.05 1.51
C ALA A 178 10.24 -18.94 2.98
N ASP A 179 9.95 -20.10 3.58
CA ASP A 179 9.68 -20.25 5.01
C ASP A 179 8.53 -19.35 5.53
N PRO A 180 7.32 -19.45 4.94
CA PRO A 180 6.17 -18.68 5.39
C PRO A 180 5.84 -18.99 6.86
N ARG A 181 5.71 -17.95 7.67
CA ARG A 181 5.28 -18.05 9.08
C ARG A 181 4.23 -16.99 9.35
N ALA A 182 3.18 -17.36 10.08
CA ALA A 182 2.28 -16.38 10.64
C ALA A 182 3.08 -15.47 11.60
N PHE A 183 3.17 -14.20 11.27
CA PHE A 183 3.85 -13.20 12.09
C PHE A 183 2.88 -12.57 13.08
N PHE A 184 1.69 -12.21 12.60
CA PHE A 184 0.62 -11.65 13.40
C PHE A 184 -0.73 -12.10 12.85
N THR A 185 -1.60 -12.60 13.70
CA THR A 185 -3.00 -12.90 13.35
C THR A 185 -3.92 -12.09 14.24
N LEU A 186 -4.73 -11.22 13.63
CA LEU A 186 -5.65 -10.35 14.36
C LEU A 186 -6.81 -11.17 14.94
N GLN A 187 -6.82 -11.31 16.24
CA GLN A 187 -7.85 -12.01 16.99
C GLN A 187 -8.71 -10.99 17.75
N THR A 188 -9.77 -10.53 17.13
CA THR A 188 -10.77 -9.64 17.71
C THR A 188 -12.16 -10.17 17.42
N PRO A 189 -13.16 -9.94 18.26
CA PRO A 189 -14.54 -10.39 18.04
C PRO A 189 -15.24 -9.63 16.90
N ASP A 190 -14.71 -8.47 16.51
CA ASP A 190 -15.19 -7.68 15.37
C ASP A 190 -14.67 -8.20 14.03
N ASN A 191 -15.15 -7.62 12.95
CA ASN A 191 -14.72 -7.96 11.58
C ASN A 191 -13.46 -7.21 11.13
N ALA A 192 -12.69 -6.64 12.06
CA ALA A 192 -11.46 -5.94 11.73
C ALA A 192 -10.43 -6.87 11.10
N VAL A 193 -9.71 -6.37 10.10
CA VAL A 193 -8.64 -7.11 9.42
C VAL A 193 -7.41 -6.23 9.29
N PRO A 194 -6.18 -6.79 9.32
CA PRO A 194 -4.99 -6.06 8.94
C PRO A 194 -5.08 -5.70 7.45
N ASP A 195 -4.65 -4.49 7.10
CA ASP A 195 -4.77 -3.94 5.76
C ASP A 195 -3.39 -3.45 5.27
N GLY A 196 -3.25 -2.24 4.75
CA GLY A 196 -1.96 -1.69 4.36
C GLY A 196 -0.96 -1.62 5.50
N MET A 197 0.34 -1.72 5.19
CA MET A 197 1.41 -1.67 6.17
C MET A 197 2.65 -0.93 5.66
N THR A 198 3.52 -0.57 6.60
CA THR A 198 4.89 -0.13 6.34
C THR A 198 5.80 -0.54 7.50
N VAL A 199 7.12 -0.41 7.32
CA VAL A 199 8.13 -0.78 8.33
C VAL A 199 8.88 0.47 8.77
N ASP A 200 9.11 0.60 10.09
CA ASP A 200 9.90 1.70 10.63
C ASP A 200 11.40 1.37 10.72
N LYS A 201 12.21 2.36 11.06
CA LYS A 201 13.67 2.24 11.16
C LYS A 201 14.14 1.25 12.24
N ARG A 202 13.25 0.83 13.16
CA ARG A 202 13.51 -0.18 14.19
C ARG A 202 13.13 -1.58 13.72
N GLY A 203 12.63 -1.73 12.48
CA GLY A 203 12.12 -2.99 11.94
C GLY A 203 10.72 -3.36 12.47
N GLN A 204 10.02 -2.42 13.12
CA GLN A 204 8.65 -2.64 13.59
C GLN A 204 7.67 -2.50 12.42
N VAL A 205 6.69 -3.39 12.36
CA VAL A 205 5.62 -3.33 11.35
C VAL A 205 4.49 -2.45 11.87
N TRP A 206 4.13 -1.45 11.08
CA TRP A 206 2.95 -0.62 11.29
C TRP A 206 1.88 -1.03 10.31
N THR A 207 0.71 -1.48 10.78
CA THR A 207 -0.40 -1.92 9.95
C THR A 207 -1.68 -1.15 10.26
N ALA A 208 -2.39 -0.77 9.21
CA ALA A 208 -3.76 -0.27 9.32
C ALA A 208 -4.71 -1.42 9.64
N CYS A 209 -5.82 -1.10 10.29
CA CYS A 209 -6.86 -2.06 10.61
C CYS A 209 -8.19 -1.62 9.99
N TRP A 210 -8.53 -2.21 8.88
CA TRP A 210 -9.84 -2.03 8.26
C TRP A 210 -10.93 -2.56 9.20
N GLY A 211 -11.94 -1.74 9.48
CA GLY A 211 -12.98 -2.07 10.45
C GLY A 211 -12.56 -1.97 11.92
N GLY A 212 -11.29 -1.63 12.18
CA GLY A 212 -10.72 -1.61 13.53
C GLY A 212 -10.43 -0.22 14.11
N ASN A 213 -10.69 0.85 13.39
CA ASN A 213 -10.49 2.26 13.80
C ASN A 213 -9.07 2.58 14.29
N CYS A 214 -8.03 1.91 13.79
CA CYS A 214 -6.69 2.10 14.35
C CYS A 214 -5.55 1.73 13.40
N LEU A 215 -4.36 2.22 13.76
CA LEU A 215 -3.09 1.62 13.40
C LEU A 215 -2.59 0.75 14.55
N ARG A 216 -1.89 -0.33 14.23
CA ARG A 216 -1.15 -1.18 15.19
C ARG A 216 0.33 -1.15 14.86
N CYS A 217 1.17 -1.13 15.90
CA CYS A 217 2.61 -1.29 15.79
C CYS A 217 2.98 -2.66 16.37
N LEU A 218 3.70 -3.45 15.59
CA LEU A 218 4.16 -4.80 15.99
C LEU A 218 5.69 -4.79 16.04
N ASN A 219 6.25 -5.33 17.11
CA ASN A 219 7.71 -5.52 17.18
C ASN A 219 8.17 -6.63 16.23
N THR A 220 9.47 -6.89 16.18
CA THR A 220 10.09 -7.90 15.30
C THR A 220 9.65 -9.34 15.60
N ASP A 221 9.03 -9.58 16.75
CA ASP A 221 8.48 -10.88 17.16
C ASP A 221 6.96 -11.00 16.86
N GLY A 222 6.35 -9.96 16.26
CA GLY A 222 4.92 -9.92 15.97
C GLY A 222 4.02 -9.56 17.15
N GLN A 223 4.59 -9.08 18.25
CA GLN A 223 3.83 -8.64 19.42
C GLN A 223 3.41 -7.17 19.25
N GLU A 224 2.14 -6.88 19.54
CA GLU A 224 1.62 -5.51 19.53
C GLU A 224 2.27 -4.68 20.64
N THR A 225 2.91 -3.58 20.25
CA THR A 225 3.58 -2.64 21.16
C THR A 225 2.85 -1.31 21.29
N ALA A 226 2.04 -0.95 20.29
CA ALA A 226 1.22 0.26 20.31
C ALA A 226 -0.03 0.10 19.45
N LYS A 227 -1.09 0.79 19.85
CA LYS A 227 -2.32 0.95 19.09
C LYS A 227 -2.70 2.43 19.07
N ILE A 228 -2.88 2.99 17.89
CA ILE A 228 -3.23 4.40 17.70
C ILE A 228 -4.64 4.48 17.10
N SER A 229 -5.62 4.84 17.92
CA SER A 229 -7.01 4.97 17.47
C SER A 229 -7.21 6.10 16.46
N ARG A 230 -8.12 5.91 15.53
CA ARG A 230 -8.51 6.86 14.49
C ARG A 230 -10.02 7.08 14.48
N PRO A 231 -10.49 8.26 14.03
CA PRO A 231 -11.93 8.52 13.96
C PRO A 231 -12.63 7.71 12.86
N ALA A 232 -11.94 7.37 11.76
CA ALA A 232 -12.51 6.54 10.71
C ALA A 232 -12.53 5.06 11.10
N THR A 233 -13.58 4.35 10.73
CA THR A 233 -13.74 2.91 10.95
C THR A 233 -12.84 2.10 10.02
N GLN A 234 -12.83 2.47 8.75
CA GLN A 234 -12.10 1.77 7.69
C GLN A 234 -10.74 2.43 7.44
N VAL A 235 -9.82 2.34 8.42
CA VAL A 235 -8.42 2.75 8.23
C VAL A 235 -7.76 1.75 7.30
N SER A 236 -7.32 2.20 6.14
CA SER A 236 -6.91 1.33 5.02
C SER A 236 -5.38 1.18 4.92
N SER A 237 -4.61 2.28 4.99
CA SER A 237 -3.17 2.18 4.80
C SER A 237 -2.43 3.33 5.50
N LEU A 238 -1.09 3.27 5.46
CA LEU A 238 -0.21 4.31 5.97
C LEU A 238 1.15 4.27 5.29
N THR A 239 1.84 5.41 5.29
CA THR A 239 3.24 5.50 4.90
C THR A 239 3.98 6.53 5.74
N PHE A 240 5.30 6.33 5.88
CA PHE A 240 6.19 7.36 6.43
C PHE A 240 6.60 8.35 5.33
N GLY A 241 6.78 9.61 5.70
CA GLY A 241 7.22 10.66 4.79
C GLY A 241 7.71 11.90 5.55
N GLY A 242 7.89 12.99 4.80
CA GLY A 242 8.60 14.17 5.26
C GLY A 242 10.11 14.02 5.08
N PRO A 243 10.88 15.10 5.11
CA PRO A 243 12.31 15.08 4.83
C PRO A 243 13.11 14.07 5.67
N ASP A 244 12.66 13.85 6.91
CA ASP A 244 13.31 12.93 7.87
C ASP A 244 12.52 11.64 8.08
N LEU A 245 11.49 11.38 7.25
CA LEU A 245 10.55 10.26 7.40
C LEU A 245 9.90 10.21 8.81
N GLN A 246 9.70 11.38 9.42
CA GLN A 246 9.11 11.55 10.76
C GLN A 246 7.64 12.02 10.71
N LYS A 247 7.01 11.92 9.56
CA LYS A 247 5.56 12.09 9.39
C LYS A 247 4.94 10.77 8.95
N ILE A 248 3.69 10.57 9.32
CA ILE A 248 2.86 9.46 8.80
C ILE A 248 1.66 10.07 8.11
N LEU A 249 1.41 9.68 6.86
CA LEU A 249 0.13 9.88 6.22
C LEU A 249 -0.68 8.59 6.39
N ILE A 250 -1.98 8.75 6.74
CA ILE A 250 -2.93 7.66 6.96
C ILE A 250 -4.10 7.85 6.01
N THR A 251 -4.48 6.79 5.33
CA THR A 251 -5.66 6.73 4.47
C THR A 251 -6.82 6.00 5.13
N SER A 252 -8.02 6.28 4.67
CA SER A 252 -9.23 5.52 5.02
C SER A 252 -10.25 5.53 3.89
N ALA A 253 -11.30 4.72 4.03
CA ALA A 253 -12.34 4.54 3.04
C ALA A 253 -13.72 4.94 3.58
N ALA A 254 -14.56 5.50 2.71
CA ALA A 254 -15.97 5.80 2.97
C ALA A 254 -16.92 4.77 2.38
N CYS A 255 -16.45 3.88 1.52
CA CYS A 255 -17.30 2.92 0.81
C CYS A 255 -18.04 1.99 1.80
N GLY A 256 -19.37 2.01 1.72
CA GLY A 256 -20.23 1.21 2.59
C GLY A 256 -20.23 1.59 4.08
N CYS A 257 -19.59 2.70 4.46
CA CYS A 257 -19.46 3.14 5.84
C CYS A 257 -19.78 4.64 5.96
N PRO A 258 -20.99 5.02 6.37
CA PRO A 258 -21.35 6.42 6.52
C PRO A 258 -20.74 7.03 7.80
N GLY A 259 -20.22 8.25 7.69
CA GLY A 259 -19.66 9.00 8.81
C GLY A 259 -18.85 10.21 8.38
N ALA A 260 -18.73 11.20 9.22
CA ALA A 260 -18.05 12.46 8.90
C ALA A 260 -16.53 12.32 8.71
N ASP A 261 -15.95 11.27 9.27
CA ASP A 261 -14.52 11.02 9.21
C ASP A 261 -14.15 9.86 8.26
N GLU A 262 -15.15 9.12 7.76
CA GLU A 262 -14.92 8.04 6.81
C GLU A 262 -14.38 8.58 5.48
N GLY A 263 -13.41 7.88 4.89
CA GLY A 263 -12.68 8.37 3.71
C GLY A 263 -11.76 9.57 3.98
N GLY A 264 -11.57 9.94 5.23
CA GLY A 264 -10.64 10.98 5.63
C GLY A 264 -9.18 10.57 5.45
N ILE A 265 -8.31 11.55 5.28
CA ILE A 265 -6.86 11.40 5.19
C ILE A 265 -6.22 12.26 6.28
N TRP A 266 -5.24 11.71 6.98
CA TRP A 266 -4.59 12.40 8.09
C TRP A 266 -3.07 12.39 7.96
N ILE A 267 -2.44 13.47 8.44
CA ILE A 267 -0.99 13.52 8.68
C ILE A 267 -0.75 13.70 10.17
N LEU A 268 0.24 12.98 10.71
CA LEU A 268 0.69 13.13 12.09
C LEU A 268 2.21 12.96 12.21
N ASP A 269 2.74 13.37 13.36
CA ASP A 269 4.14 13.12 13.69
C ASP A 269 4.34 11.64 14.01
N ALA A 270 5.36 11.05 13.41
CA ALA A 270 5.71 9.65 13.65
C ALA A 270 6.45 9.51 15.00
N PRO A 271 6.16 8.46 15.77
CA PRO A 271 6.88 8.21 17.03
C PRO A 271 8.31 7.68 16.81
N CYS A 272 8.64 7.28 15.60
CA CYS A 272 9.93 6.79 15.16
C CYS A 272 10.05 7.09 13.66
N PRO A 273 11.23 7.41 13.12
CA PRO A 273 11.40 7.56 11.67
C PRO A 273 11.06 6.27 10.93
N GLY A 274 10.50 6.42 9.73
CA GLY A 274 10.30 5.32 8.79
C GLY A 274 11.58 4.90 8.07
N VAL A 275 11.40 4.00 7.11
CA VAL A 275 12.41 3.62 6.11
C VAL A 275 11.88 4.07 4.74
N ALA A 276 12.77 4.59 3.89
CA ALA A 276 12.40 4.92 2.52
C ALA A 276 11.99 3.65 1.76
N GLU A 277 10.90 3.74 1.02
CA GLU A 277 10.45 2.64 0.17
C GLU A 277 11.41 2.47 -1.02
N TYR A 278 11.63 1.21 -1.42
CA TYR A 278 12.38 0.90 -2.63
C TYR A 278 11.63 1.40 -3.87
N ARG A 279 12.37 1.65 -4.95
CA ARG A 279 11.82 2.18 -6.19
C ARG A 279 12.00 1.20 -7.33
N ALA A 280 11.07 1.22 -8.28
CA ALA A 280 11.11 0.33 -9.42
C ALA A 280 12.26 0.69 -10.38
N VAL A 281 12.90 -0.33 -10.90
CA VAL A 281 13.90 -0.20 -11.96
C VAL A 281 13.29 -0.73 -13.25
N LEU A 282 12.95 0.18 -14.17
CA LEU A 282 12.40 -0.11 -15.50
C LEU A 282 13.48 -0.21 -16.56
#